data_9a7c8672888940c164fd99b2f0fb5014
#
_entry.id   9a7c8672888940c164fd99b2f0fb5014
#
_cell.length_a   1.000
_cell.length_b   1.000
_cell.length_c   1.000
_cell.angle_alpha   90.00
_cell.angle_beta   90.00
_cell.angle_gamma   90.00
#
_symmetry.space_group_name_H-M   'P 1'
#
loop_
_entity.id
_entity.type
_entity.pdbx_description
1 polymer ?
#
loop_
_entity_poly.entity_id
_entity_poly.type
_entity_poly.pdbx_seq_one_letter_code
_entity_poly.pdbx_strand_id
1 'polypeptide(L)'
;MKLFNIEASRNLTLPDMYINIGHFLDHFMMLIFAKAAFDAGRHFGLSYDEIIIYGTLGLFLFGAAAPLAGWLADKYSRSLIIIIYPFGVSLGAFLCFLSSSPIMLGFSIGVIGFFAAIFHPVGIAMLIRDSNKVGVRLGVNGVWGNMGVAAAPVLTGFIILNSNWQLSFLVPSLICLIFGIAQLRGFKEIDIKKEKTKQKTSNGLVEGWKIVLLSLTMTTLAGGFIFGSLTFLIPRIFEVNLSGISVDIAITGLLAGIVYAIASLSQVGVGYLIDRYSPKIILGFVGIGQFFLIYLSSLYIDYALFFVMLMAMFFVFGQVPITDAILVRYVDDQWRARILSVKFLINLCAGASVLPLVSLFLGYGYTFSDLLTILSCLAIFVVISAYMLPKIKDNKPELKIA
;
A
#
# COMPACT_ATOMS: atom_id res chain seq x y z
N MET A 1 -10.66 -19.75 -19.25
CA MET A 1 -9.80 -18.78 -19.94
C MET A 1 -10.58 -17.52 -20.35
N LYS A 2 -11.47 -17.03 -19.45
CA LYS A 2 -12.19 -15.73 -19.56
C LYS A 2 -11.82 -14.77 -18.40
N LEU A 3 -10.71 -15.02 -17.71
CA LEU A 3 -10.28 -14.29 -16.51
C LEU A 3 -9.64 -12.92 -16.79
N PHE A 4 -9.15 -12.71 -18.00
CA PHE A 4 -8.65 -11.42 -18.45
C PHE A 4 -9.46 -10.99 -19.68
N ASN A 5 -10.54 -10.27 -19.45
CA ASN A 5 -11.24 -9.63 -20.55
C ASN A 5 -10.36 -8.45 -21.03
N ILE A 6 -9.46 -8.75 -21.98
CA ILE A 6 -8.50 -7.83 -22.59
C ILE A 6 -9.23 -6.63 -23.26
N GLU A 7 -10.53 -6.73 -23.52
CA GLU A 7 -11.33 -5.60 -24.01
C GLU A 7 -11.46 -4.46 -22.99
N ALA A 8 -11.33 -4.74 -21.68
CA ALA A 8 -11.38 -3.69 -20.67
C ALA A 8 -10.16 -2.77 -20.71
N SER A 9 -9.00 -3.26 -21.16
CA SER A 9 -7.77 -2.47 -21.31
C SER A 9 -7.74 -1.62 -22.59
N ARG A 10 -8.55 -1.95 -23.59
CA ARG A 10 -8.62 -1.20 -24.87
C ARG A 10 -9.28 0.18 -24.77
N ASN A 11 -9.96 0.50 -23.66
CA ASN A 11 -10.67 1.75 -23.45
C ASN A 11 -10.05 2.64 -22.37
N LEU A 12 -8.76 2.45 -22.02
CA LEU A 12 -8.04 3.36 -21.13
C LEU A 12 -7.82 4.70 -21.87
N THR A 13 -8.33 5.77 -21.28
CA THR A 13 -8.08 7.12 -21.79
C THR A 13 -6.69 7.60 -21.38
N LEU A 14 -6.15 8.61 -22.06
CA LEU A 14 -4.87 9.21 -21.66
C LEU A 14 -4.85 9.67 -20.19
N PRO A 15 -5.90 10.30 -19.64
CA PRO A 15 -6.00 10.58 -18.21
C PRO A 15 -5.91 9.33 -17.31
N ASP A 16 -6.57 8.22 -17.68
CA ASP A 16 -6.48 6.98 -16.91
C ASP A 16 -5.04 6.45 -16.86
N MET A 17 -4.29 6.55 -17.95
CA MET A 17 -2.89 6.18 -18.01
C MET A 17 -2.03 7.04 -17.07
N TYR A 18 -2.25 8.36 -17.03
CA TYR A 18 -1.55 9.23 -16.08
C TYR A 18 -1.87 8.87 -14.62
N ILE A 19 -3.12 8.54 -14.29
CA ILE A 19 -3.47 8.10 -12.94
C ILE A 19 -2.80 6.75 -12.61
N ASN A 20 -2.75 5.80 -13.54
CA ASN A 20 -2.12 4.51 -13.31
C ASN A 20 -0.59 4.63 -13.11
N ILE A 21 0.09 5.40 -13.97
CA ILE A 21 1.53 5.68 -13.81
C ILE A 21 1.78 6.43 -12.50
N GLY A 22 0.91 7.38 -12.15
CA GLY A 22 0.97 8.08 -10.87
C GLY A 22 0.91 7.12 -9.69
N HIS A 23 0.02 6.11 -9.71
CA HIS A 23 -0.08 5.10 -8.65
C HIS A 23 1.19 4.24 -8.51
N PHE A 24 1.75 3.86 -9.65
CA PHE A 24 3.04 3.17 -9.67
C PHE A 24 4.13 4.02 -9.00
N LEU A 25 4.27 5.29 -9.42
CA LEU A 25 5.28 6.19 -8.89
C LEU A 25 5.05 6.49 -7.40
N ASP A 26 3.81 6.60 -6.95
CA ASP A 26 3.45 6.85 -5.56
C ASP A 26 4.02 5.78 -4.63
N HIS A 27 3.68 4.52 -4.87
CA HIS A 27 4.18 3.42 -4.07
C HIS A 27 5.67 3.15 -4.26
N PHE A 28 6.19 3.33 -5.47
CA PHE A 28 7.60 3.21 -5.77
C PHE A 28 8.43 4.19 -4.91
N MET A 29 8.06 5.48 -4.92
CA MET A 29 8.79 6.54 -4.22
C MET A 29 8.75 6.38 -2.69
N MET A 30 7.61 5.93 -2.16
CA MET A 30 7.44 5.67 -0.73
C MET A 30 8.30 4.51 -0.22
N LEU A 31 8.73 3.58 -1.09
CA LEU A 31 9.46 2.37 -0.70
C LEU A 31 10.94 2.36 -1.10
N ILE A 32 11.46 3.41 -1.77
CA ILE A 32 12.90 3.53 -2.05
C ILE A 32 13.71 3.40 -0.76
N PHE A 33 13.29 4.11 0.30
CA PHE A 33 14.00 4.12 1.57
C PHE A 33 14.03 2.74 2.24
N ALA A 34 13.04 1.88 2.03
CA ALA A 34 13.03 0.52 2.57
C ALA A 34 14.26 -0.31 2.12
N LYS A 35 14.75 -0.09 0.90
CA LYS A 35 15.95 -0.76 0.37
C LYS A 35 17.21 0.07 0.61
N ALA A 36 17.13 1.41 0.57
CA ALA A 36 18.28 2.30 0.69
C ALA A 36 18.72 2.53 2.16
N ALA A 37 17.88 2.23 3.15
CA ALA A 37 18.09 2.58 4.55
C ALA A 37 19.42 2.05 5.12
N PHE A 38 19.78 0.81 4.82
CA PHE A 38 21.01 0.22 5.35
C PHE A 38 22.26 0.93 4.84
N ASP A 39 22.33 1.23 3.54
CA ASP A 39 23.46 1.92 2.95
C ASP A 39 23.53 3.40 3.37
N ALA A 40 22.37 4.04 3.54
CA ALA A 40 22.28 5.38 4.13
C ALA A 40 22.76 5.38 5.59
N GLY A 41 22.36 4.38 6.38
CA GLY A 41 22.82 4.21 7.76
C GLY A 41 24.35 4.08 7.83
N ARG A 42 24.92 3.20 7.02
CA ARG A 42 26.38 3.04 6.92
C ARG A 42 27.09 4.36 6.54
N HIS A 43 26.53 5.12 5.61
CA HIS A 43 27.07 6.42 5.19
C HIS A 43 27.10 7.44 6.34
N PHE A 44 26.08 7.44 7.20
CA PHE A 44 25.97 8.34 8.34
C PHE A 44 26.55 7.76 9.65
N GLY A 45 27.11 6.54 9.64
CA GLY A 45 27.64 5.89 10.83
C GLY A 45 26.55 5.42 11.81
N LEU A 46 25.34 5.15 11.32
CA LEU A 46 24.19 4.69 12.09
C LEU A 46 23.90 3.22 11.81
N SER A 47 23.42 2.52 12.83
CA SER A 47 22.86 1.17 12.69
C SER A 47 21.53 1.18 11.93
N TYR A 48 21.05 0.01 11.52
CA TYR A 48 19.81 -0.08 10.75
C TYR A 48 18.58 0.38 11.55
N ASP A 49 18.51 0.04 12.84
CA ASP A 49 17.46 0.48 13.74
C ASP A 49 17.46 2.00 13.97
N GLU A 50 18.64 2.60 14.04
CA GLU A 50 18.77 4.06 14.19
C GLU A 50 18.38 4.84 12.93
N ILE A 51 18.70 4.32 11.74
CA ILE A 51 18.42 5.06 10.50
C ILE A 51 16.96 4.97 10.07
N ILE A 52 16.27 3.82 10.30
CA ILE A 52 14.91 3.64 9.80
C ILE A 52 13.91 4.59 10.45
N ILE A 53 14.15 5.09 11.66
CA ILE A 53 13.25 6.01 12.34
C ILE A 53 13.06 7.32 11.55
N TYR A 54 14.06 7.74 10.76
CA TYR A 54 13.98 8.94 9.92
C TYR A 54 12.97 8.79 8.77
N GLY A 55 12.56 7.57 8.40
CA GLY A 55 11.47 7.34 7.47
C GLY A 55 10.08 7.59 8.04
N THR A 56 9.95 7.69 9.37
CA THR A 56 8.65 7.84 10.07
C THR A 56 7.88 9.06 9.61
N LEU A 57 8.55 10.22 9.44
CA LEU A 57 7.90 11.46 9.03
C LEU A 57 7.23 11.31 7.64
N GLY A 58 7.86 10.55 6.73
CA GLY A 58 7.29 10.25 5.41
C GLY A 58 6.00 9.45 5.50
N LEU A 59 6.02 8.33 6.23
CA LEU A 59 4.82 7.50 6.43
C LEU A 59 3.72 8.24 7.17
N PHE A 60 4.08 9.06 8.18
CA PHE A 60 3.11 9.88 8.91
C PHE A 60 2.44 10.90 8.00
N LEU A 61 3.23 11.69 7.24
CA LEU A 61 2.69 12.73 6.36
C LEU A 61 1.96 12.16 5.15
N PHE A 62 2.38 11.00 4.63
CA PHE A 62 1.66 10.28 3.57
C PHE A 62 0.19 10.06 3.94
N GLY A 63 -0.04 9.89 5.19
CA GLY A 63 -1.38 9.72 5.68
C GLY A 63 -2.02 10.99 6.20
N ALA A 64 -1.37 11.72 7.08
CA ALA A 64 -1.94 12.89 7.75
C ALA A 64 -2.28 14.03 6.78
N ALA A 65 -1.58 14.13 5.63
CA ALA A 65 -1.87 15.16 4.62
C ALA A 65 -2.97 14.76 3.63
N ALA A 66 -3.39 13.49 3.58
CA ALA A 66 -4.41 13.04 2.62
C ALA A 66 -5.78 13.76 2.76
N PRO A 67 -6.33 14.01 3.97
CA PRO A 67 -7.56 14.81 4.11
C PRO A 67 -7.40 16.24 3.60
N LEU A 68 -6.25 16.87 3.82
CA LEU A 68 -5.94 18.21 3.32
C LEU A 68 -5.91 18.21 1.78
N ALA A 69 -5.26 17.21 1.17
CA ALA A 69 -5.20 17.07 -0.27
C ALA A 69 -6.59 16.89 -0.91
N GLY A 70 -7.44 16.06 -0.32
CA GLY A 70 -8.82 15.88 -0.75
C GLY A 70 -9.63 17.18 -0.66
N TRP A 71 -9.52 17.89 0.48
CA TRP A 71 -10.20 19.18 0.65
C TRP A 71 -9.74 20.23 -0.37
N LEU A 72 -8.43 20.34 -0.61
CA LEU A 72 -7.88 21.28 -1.61
C LEU A 72 -8.38 20.93 -3.03
N ALA A 73 -8.41 19.64 -3.37
CA ALA A 73 -8.89 19.18 -4.66
C ALA A 73 -10.38 19.50 -4.90
N ASP A 74 -11.21 19.37 -3.85
CA ASP A 74 -12.64 19.71 -3.93
C ASP A 74 -12.88 21.22 -3.93
N LYS A 75 -12.01 21.99 -3.26
CA LYS A 75 -12.12 23.45 -3.19
C LYS A 75 -11.64 24.15 -4.46
N TYR A 76 -10.56 23.68 -5.07
CA TYR A 76 -9.93 24.30 -6.24
C TYR A 76 -10.16 23.46 -7.50
N SER A 77 -9.32 22.45 -7.76
CA SER A 77 -9.40 21.57 -8.91
C SER A 77 -8.65 20.27 -8.66
N ARG A 78 -9.29 19.12 -8.94
CA ARG A 78 -8.63 17.82 -8.87
C ARG A 78 -7.46 17.72 -9.84
N SER A 79 -7.62 18.23 -11.04
CA SER A 79 -6.55 18.25 -12.06
C SER A 79 -5.35 19.09 -11.62
N LEU A 80 -5.58 20.25 -10.99
CA LEU A 80 -4.49 21.08 -10.46
C LEU A 80 -3.73 20.34 -9.34
N ILE A 81 -4.47 19.79 -8.37
CA ILE A 81 -3.86 19.16 -7.20
C ILE A 81 -3.09 17.88 -7.57
N ILE A 82 -3.62 17.06 -8.49
CA ILE A 82 -2.92 15.83 -8.93
C ILE A 82 -1.65 16.14 -9.73
N ILE A 83 -1.59 17.28 -10.43
CA ILE A 83 -0.37 17.73 -11.12
C ILE A 83 0.72 18.18 -10.14
N ILE A 84 0.36 18.74 -8.99
CA ILE A 84 1.32 19.16 -7.96
C ILE A 84 2.06 17.95 -7.36
N TYR A 85 1.39 16.80 -7.26
CA TYR A 85 1.92 15.56 -6.67
C TYR A 85 3.31 15.18 -7.22
N PRO A 86 3.53 14.92 -8.52
CA PRO A 86 4.83 14.45 -9.02
C PRO A 86 5.95 15.47 -8.86
N PHE A 87 5.65 16.77 -8.93
CA PHE A 87 6.66 17.82 -8.69
C PHE A 87 7.10 17.86 -7.23
N GLY A 88 6.15 17.75 -6.29
CA GLY A 88 6.47 17.73 -4.87
C GLY A 88 7.25 16.48 -4.46
N VAL A 89 6.86 15.30 -4.98
CA VAL A 89 7.58 14.04 -4.76
C VAL A 89 8.98 14.09 -5.39
N SER A 90 9.10 14.66 -6.60
CA SER A 90 10.39 14.90 -7.25
C SER A 90 11.29 15.79 -6.40
N LEU A 91 10.74 16.90 -5.89
CA LEU A 91 11.50 17.81 -4.98
C LEU A 91 11.98 17.06 -3.74
N GLY A 92 11.09 16.31 -3.05
CA GLY A 92 11.48 15.55 -1.87
C GLY A 92 12.59 14.53 -2.14
N ALA A 93 12.50 13.81 -3.26
CA ALA A 93 13.54 12.86 -3.65
C ALA A 93 14.85 13.54 -4.05
N PHE A 94 14.79 14.68 -4.71
CA PHE A 94 15.98 15.49 -4.98
C PHE A 94 16.65 15.98 -3.69
N LEU A 95 15.87 16.37 -2.69
CA LEU A 95 16.39 16.72 -1.37
C LEU A 95 16.99 15.51 -0.65
N CYS A 96 16.43 14.29 -0.81
CA CYS A 96 17.07 13.07 -0.31
C CYS A 96 18.44 12.82 -0.94
N PHE A 97 18.57 13.04 -2.26
CA PHE A 97 19.86 12.95 -2.94
C PHE A 97 20.91 13.93 -2.36
N LEU A 98 20.50 15.15 -2.00
CA LEU A 98 21.38 16.18 -1.43
C LEU A 98 21.61 16.02 0.08
N SER A 99 20.99 15.02 0.72
CA SER A 99 21.03 14.89 2.18
C SER A 99 22.44 14.61 2.70
N SER A 100 22.94 15.50 3.53
CA SER A 100 24.23 15.43 4.21
C SER A 100 24.12 15.00 5.69
N SER A 101 22.91 14.80 6.19
CA SER A 101 22.65 14.33 7.55
C SER A 101 21.38 13.46 7.62
N PRO A 102 21.26 12.60 8.65
CA PRO A 102 20.05 11.78 8.85
C PRO A 102 18.80 12.64 9.04
N ILE A 103 18.90 13.77 9.72
CA ILE A 103 17.77 14.70 9.94
C ILE A 103 17.30 15.29 8.61
N MET A 104 18.23 15.73 7.76
CA MET A 104 17.89 16.24 6.43
C MET A 104 17.23 15.14 5.57
N LEU A 105 17.74 13.91 5.63
CA LEU A 105 17.13 12.77 4.95
C LEU A 105 15.69 12.52 5.45
N GLY A 106 15.47 12.50 6.76
CA GLY A 106 14.15 12.32 7.36
C GLY A 106 13.16 13.42 6.95
N PHE A 107 13.59 14.67 6.97
CA PHE A 107 12.79 15.79 6.49
C PHE A 107 12.44 15.64 4.99
N SER A 108 13.43 15.26 4.18
CA SER A 108 13.26 15.08 2.74
C SER A 108 12.29 13.93 2.40
N ILE A 109 12.35 12.81 3.14
CA ILE A 109 11.38 11.71 3.06
C ILE A 109 9.98 12.21 3.51
N GLY A 110 9.93 13.10 4.51
CA GLY A 110 8.71 13.80 4.92
C GLY A 110 8.09 14.58 3.78
N VAL A 111 8.88 15.30 2.99
CA VAL A 111 8.41 16.03 1.79
C VAL A 111 7.85 15.05 0.75
N ILE A 112 8.52 13.91 0.51
CA ILE A 112 7.97 12.86 -0.37
C ILE A 112 6.59 12.42 0.14
N GLY A 113 6.46 12.05 1.42
CA GLY A 113 5.21 11.58 2.01
C GLY A 113 4.09 12.61 1.96
N PHE A 114 4.41 13.89 2.23
CA PHE A 114 3.43 14.98 2.17
C PHE A 114 2.80 15.14 0.78
N PHE A 115 3.60 15.11 -0.27
CA PHE A 115 3.08 15.25 -1.63
C PHE A 115 2.51 13.93 -2.18
N ALA A 116 3.05 12.77 -1.80
CA ALA A 116 2.50 11.46 -2.12
C ALA A 116 1.08 11.29 -1.57
N ALA A 117 0.76 11.86 -0.40
CA ALA A 117 -0.58 11.88 0.18
C ALA A 117 -1.69 12.40 -0.75
N ILE A 118 -1.32 13.15 -1.79
CA ILE A 118 -2.27 13.69 -2.79
C ILE A 118 -2.87 12.56 -3.63
N PHE A 119 -2.08 11.53 -3.96
CA PHE A 119 -2.46 10.57 -4.99
C PHE A 119 -3.76 9.83 -4.64
N HIS A 120 -3.86 9.20 -3.47
CA HIS A 120 -5.00 8.34 -3.14
C HIS A 120 -6.36 9.06 -3.12
N PRO A 121 -6.54 10.20 -2.40
CA PRO A 121 -7.85 10.87 -2.38
C PRO A 121 -8.21 11.52 -3.72
N VAL A 122 -7.23 12.02 -4.46
CA VAL A 122 -7.49 12.79 -5.68
C VAL A 122 -7.48 11.93 -6.94
N GLY A 123 -6.42 11.12 -7.10
CA GLY A 123 -6.25 10.26 -8.28
C GLY A 123 -7.34 9.19 -8.39
N ILE A 124 -7.66 8.50 -7.28
CA ILE A 124 -8.73 7.49 -7.27
C ILE A 124 -10.09 8.15 -7.55
N ALA A 125 -10.37 9.31 -6.97
CA ALA A 125 -11.63 10.03 -7.24
C ALA A 125 -11.74 10.47 -8.70
N MET A 126 -10.63 10.81 -9.36
CA MET A 126 -10.62 11.10 -10.81
C MET A 126 -10.82 9.84 -11.65
N LEU A 127 -10.21 8.73 -11.26
CA LEU A 127 -10.28 7.45 -11.97
C LEU A 127 -11.70 6.89 -12.04
N ILE A 128 -12.47 7.00 -10.95
CA ILE A 128 -13.82 6.44 -10.86
C ILE A 128 -14.90 7.37 -11.41
N ARG A 129 -14.56 8.62 -11.70
CA ARG A 129 -15.48 9.60 -12.26
C ARG A 129 -16.01 9.13 -13.62
N ASP A 130 -17.31 9.28 -13.82
CA ASP A 130 -18.01 8.99 -15.09
C ASP A 130 -17.80 7.55 -15.62
N SER A 131 -17.46 6.59 -14.74
CA SER A 131 -17.20 5.21 -15.13
C SER A 131 -18.35 4.28 -14.80
N ASN A 132 -18.84 3.57 -15.80
CA ASN A 132 -19.76 2.45 -15.63
C ASN A 132 -19.05 1.13 -15.18
N LYS A 133 -17.70 1.13 -15.16
CA LYS A 133 -16.85 -0.04 -14.82
C LYS A 133 -15.88 0.29 -13.69
N VAL A 134 -16.38 0.86 -12.60
CA VAL A 134 -15.58 1.32 -11.44
C VAL A 134 -14.66 0.23 -10.90
N GLY A 135 -15.18 -0.99 -10.69
CA GLY A 135 -14.39 -2.10 -10.15
C GLY A 135 -13.19 -2.49 -11.03
N VAL A 136 -13.38 -2.54 -12.34
CA VAL A 136 -12.29 -2.85 -13.30
C VAL A 136 -11.21 -1.78 -13.27
N ARG A 137 -11.60 -0.50 -13.27
CA ARG A 137 -10.65 0.61 -13.23
C ARG A 137 -9.83 0.62 -11.94
N LEU A 138 -10.48 0.41 -10.79
CA LEU A 138 -9.80 0.29 -9.49
C LEU A 138 -8.87 -0.93 -9.46
N GLY A 139 -9.30 -2.07 -10.02
CA GLY A 139 -8.47 -3.27 -10.11
C GLY A 139 -7.21 -3.05 -10.95
N VAL A 140 -7.33 -2.46 -12.13
CA VAL A 140 -6.19 -2.13 -12.99
C VAL A 140 -5.25 -1.14 -12.28
N ASN A 141 -5.80 -0.10 -11.67
CA ASN A 141 -5.01 0.89 -10.94
C ASN A 141 -4.28 0.26 -9.73
N GLY A 142 -4.93 -0.67 -9.01
CA GLY A 142 -4.29 -1.42 -7.93
C GLY A 142 -3.09 -2.25 -8.39
N VAL A 143 -3.17 -2.86 -9.58
CA VAL A 143 -2.02 -3.58 -10.18
C VAL A 143 -0.86 -2.62 -10.44
N TRP A 144 -1.10 -1.41 -10.97
CA TRP A 144 -0.06 -0.42 -11.17
C TRP A 144 0.60 0.01 -9.85
N GLY A 145 -0.17 0.27 -8.80
CA GLY A 145 0.38 0.57 -7.47
C GLY A 145 1.25 -0.56 -6.93
N ASN A 146 0.77 -1.81 -7.01
CA ASN A 146 1.53 -2.97 -6.56
C ASN A 146 2.81 -3.21 -7.38
N MET A 147 2.81 -2.89 -8.68
CA MET A 147 4.03 -2.93 -9.48
C MET A 147 5.04 -1.85 -9.03
N GLY A 148 4.56 -0.70 -8.54
CA GLY A 148 5.41 0.31 -7.88
C GLY A 148 6.08 -0.27 -6.62
N VAL A 149 5.32 -0.95 -5.76
CA VAL A 149 5.86 -1.67 -4.58
C VAL A 149 6.94 -2.66 -4.99
N ALA A 150 6.69 -3.46 -6.05
CA ALA A 150 7.63 -4.47 -6.54
C ALA A 150 8.88 -3.86 -7.17
N ALA A 151 8.75 -2.79 -7.92
CA ALA A 151 9.86 -2.13 -8.62
C ALA A 151 10.81 -1.40 -7.66
N ALA A 152 10.33 -0.93 -6.50
CA ALA A 152 11.13 -0.16 -5.56
C ALA A 152 12.40 -0.88 -5.10
N PRO A 153 12.36 -2.08 -4.53
CA PRO A 153 13.58 -2.78 -4.11
C PRO A 153 14.45 -3.21 -5.29
N VAL A 154 13.86 -3.51 -6.47
CA VAL A 154 14.60 -3.92 -7.67
C VAL A 154 15.47 -2.78 -8.18
N LEU A 155 14.85 -1.64 -8.49
CA LEU A 155 15.55 -0.49 -9.08
C LEU A 155 16.50 0.16 -8.07
N THR A 156 16.10 0.28 -6.81
CA THR A 156 16.95 0.81 -5.75
C THR A 156 18.17 -0.07 -5.54
N GLY A 157 18.02 -1.40 -5.43
CA GLY A 157 19.13 -2.32 -5.29
C GLY A 157 20.10 -2.29 -6.47
N PHE A 158 19.58 -2.23 -7.71
CA PHE A 158 20.39 -2.10 -8.92
C PHE A 158 21.19 -0.80 -8.97
N ILE A 159 20.58 0.33 -8.59
CA ILE A 159 21.27 1.63 -8.57
C ILE A 159 22.36 1.64 -7.49
N ILE A 160 22.08 1.13 -6.29
CA ILE A 160 23.06 1.09 -5.19
C ILE A 160 24.25 0.21 -5.56
N LEU A 161 24.01 -0.96 -6.16
CA LEU A 161 25.08 -1.88 -6.60
C LEU A 161 26.08 -1.19 -7.55
N ASN A 162 25.57 -0.37 -8.49
CA ASN A 162 26.39 0.27 -9.52
C ASN A 162 26.85 1.67 -9.14
N SER A 163 26.43 2.21 -7.96
CA SER A 163 26.69 3.60 -7.61
C SER A 163 26.62 3.83 -6.09
N ASN A 164 25.57 4.49 -5.60
CA ASN A 164 25.34 4.80 -4.20
C ASN A 164 23.84 4.96 -3.89
N TRP A 165 23.52 5.02 -2.59
CA TRP A 165 22.14 5.14 -2.12
C TRP A 165 21.50 6.48 -2.51
N GLN A 166 22.25 7.57 -2.64
CA GLN A 166 21.73 8.89 -3.00
C GLN A 166 21.17 8.88 -4.42
N LEU A 167 21.86 8.23 -5.38
CA LEU A 167 21.38 8.13 -6.76
C LEU A 167 20.09 7.32 -6.88
N SER A 168 19.78 6.44 -5.92
CA SER A 168 18.48 5.76 -5.88
C SER A 168 17.30 6.71 -5.63
N PHE A 169 17.54 7.91 -5.15
CA PHE A 169 16.56 8.99 -5.05
C PHE A 169 16.61 9.96 -6.23
N LEU A 170 17.82 10.30 -6.73
CA LEU A 170 17.96 11.26 -7.85
C LEU A 170 17.33 10.73 -9.14
N VAL A 171 17.60 9.48 -9.51
CA VAL A 171 17.06 8.92 -10.76
C VAL A 171 15.53 8.92 -10.77
N PRO A 172 14.82 8.42 -9.73
CA PRO A 172 13.37 8.53 -9.66
C PRO A 172 12.85 9.96 -9.54
N SER A 173 13.59 10.87 -8.91
CA SER A 173 13.25 12.31 -8.88
C SER A 173 13.10 12.85 -10.29
N LEU A 174 14.09 12.60 -11.16
CA LEU A 174 14.04 13.03 -12.56
C LEU A 174 12.87 12.40 -13.33
N ILE A 175 12.58 11.12 -13.07
CA ILE A 175 11.41 10.43 -13.66
C ILE A 175 10.11 11.11 -13.23
N CYS A 176 9.95 11.42 -11.94
CA CYS A 176 8.77 12.13 -11.43
C CYS A 176 8.66 13.55 -12.01
N LEU A 177 9.78 14.26 -12.19
CA LEU A 177 9.81 15.58 -12.82
C LEU A 177 9.31 15.50 -14.27
N ILE A 178 9.85 14.59 -15.06
CA ILE A 178 9.44 14.36 -16.47
C ILE A 178 7.96 13.98 -16.52
N PHE A 179 7.52 13.11 -15.62
CA PHE A 179 6.13 12.71 -15.52
C PHE A 179 5.20 13.90 -15.19
N GLY A 180 5.60 14.78 -14.25
CA GLY A 180 4.86 16.00 -13.93
C GLY A 180 4.75 16.95 -15.13
N ILE A 181 5.83 17.13 -15.89
CA ILE A 181 5.83 17.93 -17.14
C ILE A 181 4.90 17.31 -18.18
N ALA A 182 4.89 15.99 -18.31
CA ALA A 182 3.98 15.29 -19.22
C ALA A 182 2.51 15.49 -18.80
N GLN A 183 2.21 15.42 -17.50
CA GLN A 183 0.86 15.69 -16.97
C GLN A 183 0.40 17.11 -17.26
N LEU A 184 1.25 18.13 -17.11
CA LEU A 184 0.89 19.53 -17.47
C LEU A 184 0.40 19.68 -18.90
N ARG A 185 0.93 18.87 -19.83
CA ARG A 185 0.55 18.88 -21.25
C ARG A 185 -0.67 18.01 -21.53
N GLY A 186 -0.88 16.96 -20.74
CA GLY A 186 -1.91 15.93 -20.98
C GLY A 186 -3.23 16.15 -20.26
N PHE A 187 -3.22 16.82 -19.10
CA PHE A 187 -4.45 17.17 -18.39
C PHE A 187 -4.99 18.50 -18.90
N LYS A 188 -6.02 18.44 -19.74
CA LYS A 188 -6.89 19.60 -19.98
C LYS A 188 -7.79 19.77 -18.77
N GLU A 189 -8.07 21.02 -18.35
CA GLU A 189 -8.99 21.31 -17.25
C GLU A 189 -10.30 20.54 -17.43
N ILE A 190 -10.53 19.61 -16.53
CA ILE A 190 -11.79 18.90 -16.43
C ILE A 190 -12.66 19.77 -15.53
N ASP A 191 -13.54 20.55 -16.13
CA ASP A 191 -14.49 21.41 -15.44
C ASP A 191 -15.30 20.60 -14.43
N ILE A 192 -15.20 20.98 -13.15
CA ILE A 192 -15.93 20.34 -12.06
C ILE A 192 -17.36 20.88 -12.07
N LYS A 193 -18.24 20.28 -12.88
CA LYS A 193 -19.68 20.41 -12.60
C LYS A 193 -19.95 19.70 -11.27
N LYS A 194 -20.27 20.49 -10.23
CA LYS A 194 -20.76 19.99 -8.96
C LYS A 194 -22.07 19.24 -9.20
N GLU A 195 -22.00 17.94 -9.41
CA GLU A 195 -23.18 17.10 -9.27
C GLU A 195 -23.53 17.00 -7.79
N LYS A 196 -24.66 17.58 -7.41
CA LYS A 196 -25.30 17.35 -6.13
C LYS A 196 -25.76 15.90 -6.12
N THR A 197 -24.97 15.02 -5.50
CA THR A 197 -25.38 13.64 -5.20
C THR A 197 -26.63 13.73 -4.31
N LYS A 198 -27.79 13.33 -4.83
CA LYS A 198 -29.01 13.19 -4.02
C LYS A 198 -28.75 12.12 -2.95
N GLN A 199 -28.55 12.56 -1.71
CA GLN A 199 -28.50 11.66 -0.58
C GLN A 199 -29.86 10.97 -0.48
N LYS A 200 -29.88 9.66 -0.71
CA LYS A 200 -31.01 8.80 -0.32
C LYS A 200 -31.01 8.75 1.20
N THR A 201 -32.04 9.27 1.82
CA THR A 201 -32.30 9.09 3.26
C THR A 201 -32.59 7.61 3.50
N SER A 202 -31.74 6.94 4.27
CA SER A 202 -31.94 5.58 4.75
C SER A 202 -32.07 5.58 6.27
N ASN A 203 -32.86 4.65 6.80
CA ASN A 203 -33.23 4.56 8.21
C ASN A 203 -32.15 3.82 9.01
N GLY A 204 -31.21 4.57 9.64
CA GLY A 204 -30.36 4.04 10.71
C GLY A 204 -29.23 3.09 10.29
N LEU A 205 -28.38 2.75 11.26
CA LEU A 205 -27.28 1.77 11.07
C LEU A 205 -27.84 0.34 11.19
N VAL A 206 -27.34 -0.59 10.38
CA VAL A 206 -27.73 -2.02 10.41
C VAL A 206 -27.50 -2.61 11.81
N GLU A 207 -28.37 -3.50 12.26
CA GLU A 207 -28.21 -4.23 13.52
C GLU A 207 -26.82 -4.91 13.57
N GLY A 208 -26.11 -4.77 14.70
CA GLY A 208 -24.76 -5.31 14.84
C GLY A 208 -23.61 -4.42 14.30
N TRP A 209 -23.89 -3.21 13.82
CA TRP A 209 -22.89 -2.30 13.25
C TRP A 209 -21.66 -2.06 14.14
N LYS A 210 -21.82 -2.04 15.47
CA LYS A 210 -20.70 -1.86 16.43
C LYS A 210 -19.67 -2.99 16.31
N ILE A 211 -20.16 -4.22 16.18
CA ILE A 211 -19.29 -5.41 15.99
C ILE A 211 -18.58 -5.36 14.65
N VAL A 212 -19.27 -4.92 13.59
CA VAL A 212 -18.67 -4.74 12.27
C VAL A 212 -17.59 -3.67 12.30
N LEU A 213 -17.82 -2.54 12.95
CA LEU A 213 -16.81 -1.49 13.10
C LEU A 213 -15.61 -1.96 13.92
N LEU A 214 -15.83 -2.66 15.03
CA LEU A 214 -14.77 -3.22 15.84
C LEU A 214 -13.93 -4.22 15.02
N SER A 215 -14.59 -5.12 14.29
CA SER A 215 -13.92 -6.08 13.40
C SER A 215 -13.11 -5.37 12.30
N LEU A 216 -13.67 -4.36 11.64
CA LEU A 216 -12.96 -3.56 10.63
C LEU A 216 -11.76 -2.84 11.25
N THR A 217 -11.90 -2.26 12.45
CA THR A 217 -10.81 -1.58 13.16
C THR A 217 -9.67 -2.55 13.47
N MET A 218 -9.98 -3.71 14.07
CA MET A 218 -8.99 -4.74 14.38
C MET A 218 -8.27 -5.25 13.11
N THR A 219 -9.04 -5.56 12.07
CA THR A 219 -8.47 -6.04 10.79
C THR A 219 -7.58 -4.97 10.14
N THR A 220 -7.99 -3.70 10.19
CA THR A 220 -7.25 -2.59 9.58
C THR A 220 -5.97 -2.29 10.35
N LEU A 221 -6.01 -2.28 11.69
CA LEU A 221 -4.83 -2.05 12.52
C LEU A 221 -3.83 -3.20 12.36
N ALA A 222 -4.25 -4.43 12.59
CA ALA A 222 -3.36 -5.59 12.52
C ALA A 222 -2.85 -5.80 11.08
N GLY A 223 -3.75 -5.82 10.10
CA GLY A 223 -3.39 -6.04 8.70
C GLY A 223 -2.57 -4.90 8.11
N GLY A 224 -2.89 -3.64 8.46
CA GLY A 224 -2.12 -2.47 8.02
C GLY A 224 -0.71 -2.46 8.61
N PHE A 225 -0.56 -2.82 9.88
CA PHE A 225 0.75 -2.94 10.51
C PHE A 225 1.57 -4.10 9.92
N ILE A 226 0.97 -5.29 9.72
CA ILE A 226 1.62 -6.45 9.08
C ILE A 226 2.04 -6.09 7.65
N PHE A 227 1.15 -5.52 6.85
CA PHE A 227 1.42 -5.11 5.48
C PHE A 227 2.56 -4.08 5.41
N GLY A 228 2.48 -3.01 6.20
CA GLY A 228 3.49 -1.95 6.24
C GLY A 228 4.85 -2.47 6.72
N SER A 229 4.87 -3.30 7.77
CA SER A 229 6.11 -3.89 8.29
C SER A 229 6.77 -4.81 7.27
N LEU A 230 6.04 -5.75 6.68
CA LEU A 230 6.61 -6.70 5.73
C LEU A 230 7.04 -6.03 4.41
N THR A 231 6.25 -5.09 3.87
CA THR A 231 6.64 -4.36 2.66
C THR A 231 7.88 -3.48 2.88
N PHE A 232 8.12 -3.01 4.10
CA PHE A 232 9.33 -2.26 4.42
C PHE A 232 10.52 -3.17 4.75
N LEU A 233 10.32 -4.25 5.50
CA LEU A 233 11.41 -5.07 6.06
C LEU A 233 11.92 -6.16 5.13
N ILE A 234 11.11 -6.72 4.23
CA ILE A 234 11.51 -7.86 3.38
C ILE A 234 12.80 -7.60 2.62
N PRO A 235 13.05 -6.41 2.00
CA PRO A 235 14.33 -6.16 1.32
C PRO A 235 15.53 -6.34 2.26
N ARG A 236 15.42 -5.92 3.52
CA ARG A 236 16.51 -6.07 4.51
C ARG A 236 16.57 -7.48 5.09
N ILE A 237 15.43 -8.12 5.35
CA ILE A 237 15.37 -9.52 5.79
C ILE A 237 16.08 -10.41 4.77
N PHE A 238 15.86 -10.16 3.47
CA PHE A 238 16.50 -10.93 2.41
C PHE A 238 18.01 -10.69 2.32
N GLU A 239 18.47 -9.45 2.53
CA GLU A 239 19.91 -9.15 2.63
C GLU A 239 20.61 -9.92 3.75
N VAL A 240 19.92 -10.09 4.88
CA VAL A 240 20.51 -10.76 6.06
C VAL A 240 20.36 -12.28 5.99
N ASN A 241 19.22 -12.78 5.53
CA ASN A 241 18.82 -14.18 5.71
C ASN A 241 18.85 -15.03 4.42
N LEU A 242 19.20 -14.45 3.26
CA LEU A 242 19.35 -15.20 2.01
C LEU A 242 20.80 -15.32 1.55
N SER A 243 21.76 -15.34 2.50
CA SER A 243 23.19 -15.38 2.18
C SER A 243 23.61 -16.65 1.42
N GLY A 244 22.90 -17.77 1.58
CA GLY A 244 23.09 -18.99 0.81
C GLY A 244 22.54 -18.91 -0.64
N ILE A 245 21.73 -17.89 -0.96
CA ILE A 245 21.29 -17.62 -2.33
C ILE A 245 22.16 -16.53 -2.94
N SER A 246 22.27 -15.38 -2.31
CA SER A 246 23.08 -14.26 -2.75
C SER A 246 23.30 -13.24 -1.63
N VAL A 247 24.49 -12.64 -1.63
CA VAL A 247 24.84 -11.46 -0.81
C VAL A 247 24.75 -10.16 -1.61
N ASP A 248 24.40 -10.24 -2.90
CA ASP A 248 24.30 -9.09 -3.79
C ASP A 248 23.00 -8.29 -3.52
N ILE A 249 23.16 -7.00 -3.31
CA ILE A 249 22.05 -6.09 -2.97
C ILE A 249 21.01 -5.99 -4.10
N ALA A 250 21.42 -6.11 -5.37
CA ALA A 250 20.51 -6.08 -6.50
C ALA A 250 19.70 -7.38 -6.60
N ILE A 251 20.35 -8.53 -6.36
CA ILE A 251 19.68 -9.84 -6.38
C ILE A 251 18.67 -9.94 -5.24
N THR A 252 19.03 -9.58 -4.01
CA THR A 252 18.09 -9.58 -2.88
C THR A 252 16.94 -8.59 -3.09
N GLY A 253 17.19 -7.45 -3.73
CA GLY A 253 16.16 -6.50 -4.17
C GLY A 253 15.24 -7.09 -5.24
N LEU A 254 15.79 -7.81 -6.22
CA LEU A 254 15.02 -8.52 -7.25
C LEU A 254 14.11 -9.59 -6.63
N LEU A 255 14.64 -10.39 -5.71
CA LEU A 255 13.86 -11.41 -5.01
C LEU A 255 12.70 -10.81 -4.22
N ALA A 256 12.92 -9.69 -3.51
CA ALA A 256 11.84 -8.96 -2.83
C ALA A 256 10.79 -8.44 -3.84
N GLY A 257 11.22 -7.89 -4.97
CA GLY A 257 10.32 -7.44 -6.03
C GLY A 257 9.49 -8.58 -6.62
N ILE A 258 10.09 -9.76 -6.84
CA ILE A 258 9.37 -10.97 -7.31
C ILE A 258 8.29 -11.37 -6.30
N VAL A 259 8.62 -11.37 -5.00
CA VAL A 259 7.64 -11.69 -3.95
C VAL A 259 6.45 -10.73 -4.03
N TYR A 260 6.67 -9.41 -4.12
CA TYR A 260 5.58 -8.44 -4.19
C TYR A 260 4.77 -8.53 -5.48
N ALA A 261 5.44 -8.71 -6.62
CA ALA A 261 4.77 -8.83 -7.91
C ALA A 261 3.84 -10.05 -7.96
N ILE A 262 4.33 -11.22 -7.53
CA ILE A 262 3.52 -12.45 -7.49
C ILE A 262 2.42 -12.34 -6.43
N ALA A 263 2.73 -11.83 -5.23
CA ALA A 263 1.75 -11.65 -4.16
C ALA A 263 0.61 -10.73 -4.58
N SER A 264 0.88 -9.72 -5.41
CA SER A 264 -0.16 -8.79 -5.90
C SER A 264 -1.27 -9.49 -6.68
N LEU A 265 -0.99 -10.60 -7.33
CA LEU A 265 -1.97 -11.40 -8.08
C LEU A 265 -3.03 -12.02 -7.15
N SER A 266 -2.72 -12.19 -5.86
CA SER A 266 -3.67 -12.69 -4.86
C SER A 266 -4.91 -11.82 -4.76
N GLN A 267 -4.79 -10.50 -4.96
CA GLN A 267 -5.91 -9.57 -4.89
C GLN A 267 -6.99 -9.89 -5.93
N VAL A 268 -6.59 -10.33 -7.12
CA VAL A 268 -7.51 -10.77 -8.18
C VAL A 268 -8.22 -12.07 -7.78
N GLY A 269 -7.44 -13.05 -7.28
CA GLY A 269 -7.99 -14.32 -6.81
C GLY A 269 -8.95 -14.15 -5.64
N VAL A 270 -8.58 -13.35 -4.65
CA VAL A 270 -9.42 -13.05 -3.49
C VAL A 270 -10.66 -12.25 -3.91
N GLY A 271 -10.53 -11.28 -4.82
CA GLY A 271 -11.68 -10.57 -5.38
C GLY A 271 -12.74 -11.54 -5.96
N TYR A 272 -12.30 -12.53 -6.74
CA TYR A 272 -13.17 -13.56 -7.29
C TYR A 272 -13.83 -14.45 -6.19
N LEU A 273 -13.08 -14.76 -5.13
CA LEU A 273 -13.61 -15.53 -4.00
C LEU A 273 -14.66 -14.73 -3.21
N ILE A 274 -14.43 -13.43 -3.02
CA ILE A 274 -15.36 -12.53 -2.32
C ILE A 274 -16.73 -12.49 -3.02
N ASP A 275 -16.79 -12.56 -4.35
CA ASP A 275 -18.06 -12.56 -5.08
C ASP A 275 -18.90 -13.83 -4.85
N ARG A 276 -18.26 -14.93 -4.41
CA ARG A 276 -18.89 -16.24 -4.24
C ARG A 276 -19.08 -16.65 -2.79
N TYR A 277 -18.18 -16.26 -1.92
CA TYR A 277 -18.14 -16.67 -0.52
C TYR A 277 -18.31 -15.47 0.42
N SER A 278 -18.69 -15.75 1.65
CA SER A 278 -18.76 -14.71 2.68
C SER A 278 -17.38 -14.12 2.97
N PRO A 279 -17.23 -12.77 3.02
CA PRO A 279 -15.98 -12.12 3.43
C PRO A 279 -15.45 -12.62 4.78
N LYS A 280 -16.36 -13.02 5.70
CA LYS A 280 -16.01 -13.63 6.98
C LYS A 280 -15.15 -14.89 6.82
N ILE A 281 -15.54 -15.82 5.93
CA ILE A 281 -14.83 -17.08 5.72
C ILE A 281 -13.49 -16.81 5.07
N ILE A 282 -13.44 -15.92 4.05
CA ILE A 282 -12.22 -15.60 3.32
C ILE A 282 -11.25 -14.89 4.24
N LEU A 283 -11.70 -13.91 5.05
CA LEU A 283 -10.87 -13.20 6.01
C LEU A 283 -10.27 -14.16 7.06
N GLY A 284 -11.08 -15.10 7.58
CA GLY A 284 -10.59 -16.11 8.51
C GLY A 284 -9.52 -16.99 7.90
N PHE A 285 -9.72 -17.48 6.68
CA PHE A 285 -8.73 -18.27 5.95
C PHE A 285 -7.44 -17.49 5.68
N VAL A 286 -7.55 -16.24 5.27
CA VAL A 286 -6.42 -15.35 5.02
C VAL A 286 -5.66 -15.06 6.32
N GLY A 287 -6.35 -14.77 7.42
CA GLY A 287 -5.70 -14.54 8.73
C GLY A 287 -4.96 -15.77 9.26
N ILE A 288 -5.54 -16.96 9.09
CA ILE A 288 -4.88 -18.23 9.46
C ILE A 288 -3.63 -18.43 8.59
N GLY A 289 -3.73 -18.23 7.28
CA GLY A 289 -2.58 -18.32 6.38
C GLY A 289 -1.46 -17.34 6.74
N GLN A 290 -1.81 -16.09 7.06
CA GLN A 290 -0.83 -15.10 7.55
C GLN A 290 -0.15 -15.58 8.84
N PHE A 291 -0.91 -16.01 9.84
CA PHE A 291 -0.36 -16.49 11.10
C PHE A 291 0.69 -17.57 10.88
N PHE A 292 0.32 -18.68 10.21
CA PHE A 292 1.22 -19.80 10.02
C PHE A 292 2.41 -19.47 9.12
N LEU A 293 2.21 -18.78 7.99
CA LEU A 293 3.28 -18.57 7.03
C LEU A 293 4.25 -17.47 7.47
N ILE A 294 3.79 -16.42 8.15
CA ILE A 294 4.71 -15.43 8.75
C ILE A 294 5.51 -16.07 9.88
N TYR A 295 4.87 -16.91 10.71
CA TYR A 295 5.59 -17.68 11.74
C TYR A 295 6.64 -18.62 11.13
N LEU A 296 6.30 -19.39 10.10
CA LEU A 296 7.26 -20.23 9.40
C LEU A 296 8.41 -19.42 8.80
N SER A 297 8.14 -18.21 8.30
CA SER A 297 9.18 -17.31 7.79
C SER A 297 10.19 -16.89 8.88
N SER A 298 9.80 -16.92 10.16
CA SER A 298 10.72 -16.65 11.28
C SER A 298 11.69 -17.79 11.57
N LEU A 299 11.38 -18.99 11.10
CA LEU A 299 12.14 -20.21 11.37
C LEU A 299 13.13 -20.60 10.26
N TYR A 300 12.95 -20.05 9.06
CA TYR A 300 13.71 -20.45 7.88
C TYR A 300 14.66 -19.36 7.38
N ILE A 301 15.68 -19.79 6.63
CA ILE A 301 16.63 -18.96 5.90
C ILE A 301 16.68 -19.41 4.44
N ASP A 302 17.36 -18.65 3.58
CA ASP A 302 17.66 -18.99 2.19
C ASP A 302 16.42 -19.36 1.36
N TYR A 303 16.49 -20.42 0.56
CA TYR A 303 15.39 -20.84 -0.33
C TYR A 303 14.08 -21.10 0.41
N ALA A 304 14.15 -21.73 1.59
CA ALA A 304 12.96 -22.02 2.39
C ALA A 304 12.28 -20.72 2.84
N LEU A 305 13.05 -19.74 3.33
CA LEU A 305 12.53 -18.42 3.69
C LEU A 305 11.90 -17.72 2.47
N PHE A 306 12.59 -17.74 1.32
CA PHE A 306 12.08 -17.09 0.10
C PHE A 306 10.69 -17.61 -0.29
N PHE A 307 10.51 -18.94 -0.39
CA PHE A 307 9.23 -19.52 -0.79
C PHE A 307 8.13 -19.35 0.26
N VAL A 308 8.48 -19.50 1.55
CA VAL A 308 7.50 -19.29 2.63
C VAL A 308 7.07 -17.81 2.69
N MET A 309 8.00 -16.87 2.54
CA MET A 309 7.71 -15.45 2.52
C MET A 309 6.86 -15.05 1.29
N LEU A 310 7.12 -15.64 0.13
CA LEU A 310 6.27 -15.46 -1.06
C LEU A 310 4.83 -15.89 -0.76
N MET A 311 4.63 -17.05 -0.15
CA MET A 311 3.31 -17.52 0.25
C MET A 311 2.68 -16.64 1.33
N ALA A 312 3.45 -16.21 2.33
CA ALA A 312 2.97 -15.30 3.37
C ALA A 312 2.46 -14.00 2.76
N MET A 313 3.24 -13.38 1.87
CA MET A 313 2.86 -12.12 1.20
C MET A 313 1.65 -12.28 0.28
N PHE A 314 1.45 -13.46 -0.30
CA PHE A 314 0.23 -13.77 -1.06
C PHE A 314 -1.03 -13.61 -0.18
N PHE A 315 -1.00 -14.06 1.06
CA PHE A 315 -2.10 -13.88 2.02
C PHE A 315 -2.19 -12.43 2.53
N VAL A 316 -1.06 -11.76 2.73
CA VAL A 316 -1.02 -10.36 3.19
C VAL A 316 -1.63 -9.42 2.15
N PHE A 317 -1.25 -9.54 0.88
CA PHE A 317 -1.83 -8.75 -0.22
C PHE A 317 -3.29 -9.12 -0.46
N GLY A 318 -3.65 -10.41 -0.33
CA GLY A 318 -5.02 -10.89 -0.46
C GLY A 318 -6.00 -10.30 0.55
N GLN A 319 -5.53 -9.83 1.70
CA GLN A 319 -6.39 -9.19 2.71
C GLN A 319 -6.96 -7.84 2.24
N VAL A 320 -6.24 -7.10 1.41
CA VAL A 320 -6.60 -5.72 1.02
C VAL A 320 -8.03 -5.61 0.48
N PRO A 321 -8.44 -6.37 -0.55
CA PRO A 321 -9.80 -6.27 -1.09
C PRO A 321 -10.90 -6.77 -0.14
N ILE A 322 -10.55 -7.59 0.87
CA ILE A 322 -11.55 -8.15 1.81
C ILE A 322 -12.12 -7.04 2.69
N THR A 323 -11.28 -6.14 3.17
CA THR A 323 -11.73 -5.03 4.05
C THR A 323 -12.67 -4.08 3.33
N ASP A 324 -12.47 -3.86 2.04
CA ASP A 324 -13.37 -3.05 1.21
C ASP A 324 -14.70 -3.78 0.95
N ALA A 325 -14.63 -5.08 0.73
CA ALA A 325 -15.84 -5.91 0.57
C ALA A 325 -16.68 -5.97 1.85
N ILE A 326 -16.05 -6.03 3.03
CA ILE A 326 -16.75 -5.96 4.32
C ILE A 326 -17.47 -4.60 4.42
N LEU A 327 -16.79 -3.50 4.10
CA LEU A 327 -17.38 -2.18 4.11
C LEU A 327 -18.62 -2.09 3.21
N VAL A 328 -18.53 -2.63 1.99
CA VAL A 328 -19.62 -2.59 1.03
C VAL A 328 -20.82 -3.47 1.46
N ARG A 329 -20.57 -4.63 2.07
CA ARG A 329 -21.62 -5.60 2.40
C ARG A 329 -22.29 -5.38 3.76
N TYR A 330 -21.58 -4.77 4.72
CA TYR A 330 -22.05 -4.63 6.11
C TYR A 330 -22.40 -3.18 6.49
N VAL A 331 -22.12 -2.21 5.61
CA VAL A 331 -22.31 -0.80 5.89
C VAL A 331 -23.21 -0.16 4.84
N ASP A 332 -24.26 0.50 5.29
CA ASP A 332 -25.18 1.24 4.42
C ASP A 332 -24.47 2.37 3.66
N ASP A 333 -24.91 2.63 2.43
CA ASP A 333 -24.32 3.62 1.52
C ASP A 333 -24.11 5.00 2.16
N GLN A 334 -25.06 5.46 2.98
CA GLN A 334 -24.99 6.77 3.65
C GLN A 334 -23.85 6.89 4.67
N TRP A 335 -23.41 5.77 5.29
CA TRP A 335 -22.34 5.72 6.29
C TRP A 335 -20.99 5.30 5.69
N ARG A 336 -21.01 4.71 4.50
CA ARG A 336 -19.85 4.08 3.87
C ARG A 336 -18.68 5.04 3.72
N ALA A 337 -18.92 6.27 3.24
CA ALA A 337 -17.87 7.28 3.08
C ALA A 337 -17.24 7.69 4.43
N ARG A 338 -18.05 7.84 5.48
CA ARG A 338 -17.55 8.21 6.83
C ARG A 338 -16.70 7.09 7.43
N ILE A 339 -17.18 5.84 7.33
CA ILE A 339 -16.45 4.68 7.86
C ILE A 339 -15.18 4.42 7.05
N LEU A 340 -15.22 4.64 5.73
CA LEU A 340 -14.02 4.57 4.89
C LEU A 340 -12.97 5.59 5.33
N SER A 341 -13.36 6.83 5.65
CA SER A 341 -12.45 7.86 6.15
C SER A 341 -11.82 7.46 7.49
N VAL A 342 -12.61 6.89 8.42
CA VAL A 342 -12.09 6.37 9.69
C VAL A 342 -11.14 5.19 9.46
N LYS A 343 -11.50 4.26 8.58
CA LYS A 343 -10.62 3.14 8.18
C LYS A 343 -9.28 3.65 7.64
N PHE A 344 -9.30 4.67 6.78
CA PHE A 344 -8.08 5.30 6.28
C PHE A 344 -7.24 5.87 7.42
N LEU A 345 -7.84 6.64 8.33
CA LEU A 345 -7.13 7.19 9.48
C LEU A 345 -6.48 6.10 10.34
N ILE A 346 -7.20 5.01 10.61
CA ILE A 346 -6.67 3.86 11.35
C ILE A 346 -5.49 3.23 10.61
N ASN A 347 -5.62 3.01 9.31
CA ASN A 347 -4.54 2.46 8.50
C ASN A 347 -3.29 3.35 8.48
N LEU A 348 -3.48 4.67 8.51
CA LEU A 348 -2.42 5.65 8.61
C LEU A 348 -1.68 5.58 9.95
N CYS A 349 -2.42 5.49 11.05
CA CYS A 349 -1.83 5.32 12.37
C CYS A 349 -1.02 4.03 12.45
N ALA A 350 -1.55 2.93 11.89
CA ALA A 350 -0.83 1.67 11.79
C ALA A 350 0.45 1.81 10.97
N GLY A 351 0.38 2.40 9.77
CA GLY A 351 1.54 2.62 8.90
C GLY A 351 2.61 3.53 9.53
N ALA A 352 2.20 4.65 10.14
CA ALA A 352 3.11 5.58 10.80
C ALA A 352 3.83 4.96 12.02
N SER A 353 3.21 4.00 12.70
CA SER A 353 3.79 3.32 13.86
C SER A 353 4.80 2.21 13.50
N VAL A 354 4.86 1.78 12.23
CA VAL A 354 5.73 0.67 11.81
C VAL A 354 7.20 0.97 12.13
N LEU A 355 7.75 2.06 11.59
CA LEU A 355 9.17 2.33 11.71
C LEU A 355 9.61 2.63 13.16
N PRO A 356 8.91 3.45 13.94
CA PRO A 356 9.24 3.66 15.34
C PRO A 356 9.23 2.36 16.16
N LEU A 357 8.24 1.49 15.98
CA LEU A 357 8.18 0.24 16.72
C LEU A 357 9.23 -0.76 16.28
N VAL A 358 9.47 -0.90 14.97
CA VAL A 358 10.55 -1.76 14.46
C VAL A 358 11.92 -1.26 14.93
N SER A 359 12.20 0.05 14.85
CA SER A 359 13.43 0.65 15.37
C SER A 359 13.61 0.35 16.86
N LEU A 360 12.55 0.54 17.65
CA LEU A 360 12.57 0.27 19.09
C LEU A 360 12.89 -1.19 19.40
N PHE A 361 12.22 -2.14 18.74
CA PHE A 361 12.46 -3.58 18.98
C PHE A 361 13.87 -3.99 18.58
N LEU A 362 14.34 -3.58 17.40
CA LEU A 362 15.70 -3.88 16.95
C LEU A 362 16.74 -3.25 17.88
N GLY A 363 16.53 -2.01 18.36
CA GLY A 363 17.38 -1.32 19.33
C GLY A 363 17.44 -2.03 20.71
N TYR A 364 16.39 -2.77 21.09
CA TYR A 364 16.40 -3.66 22.25
C TYR A 364 17.03 -5.04 21.99
N GLY A 365 17.58 -5.26 20.80
CA GLY A 365 18.26 -6.50 20.44
C GLY A 365 17.35 -7.61 19.89
N TYR A 366 16.08 -7.32 19.59
CA TYR A 366 15.22 -8.26 18.86
C TYR A 366 15.75 -8.46 17.44
N THR A 367 15.65 -9.68 16.96
CA THR A 367 16.05 -10.06 15.60
C THR A 367 14.89 -9.90 14.60
N PHE A 368 15.17 -10.02 13.30
CA PHE A 368 14.10 -10.09 12.28
C PHE A 368 13.20 -11.32 12.49
N SER A 369 13.72 -12.44 12.99
CA SER A 369 12.93 -13.63 13.32
C SER A 369 11.94 -13.34 14.46
N ASP A 370 12.35 -12.57 15.48
CA ASP A 370 11.47 -12.16 16.57
C ASP A 370 10.38 -11.22 16.06
N LEU A 371 10.72 -10.26 15.19
CA LEU A 371 9.75 -9.37 14.56
C LEU A 371 8.73 -10.14 13.72
N LEU A 372 9.16 -11.12 12.92
CA LEU A 372 8.25 -11.98 12.16
C LEU A 372 7.32 -12.79 13.07
N THR A 373 7.84 -13.29 14.21
CA THR A 373 7.02 -13.96 15.22
C THR A 373 5.98 -13.03 15.82
N ILE A 374 6.34 -11.78 16.16
CA ILE A 374 5.39 -10.76 16.66
C ILE A 374 4.33 -10.46 15.60
N LEU A 375 4.73 -10.27 14.34
CA LEU A 375 3.79 -10.02 13.24
C LEU A 375 2.84 -11.20 13.02
N SER A 376 3.32 -12.43 13.15
CA SER A 376 2.46 -13.62 13.08
C SER A 376 1.39 -13.60 14.19
N CYS A 377 1.78 -13.28 15.43
CA CYS A 377 0.83 -13.16 16.55
C CYS A 377 -0.22 -12.06 16.30
N LEU A 378 0.15 -10.96 15.65
CA LEU A 378 -0.82 -9.92 15.26
C LEU A 378 -1.85 -10.44 14.25
N ALA A 379 -1.52 -11.41 13.40
CA ALA A 379 -2.47 -12.02 12.47
C ALA A 379 -3.61 -12.75 13.20
N ILE A 380 -3.45 -13.15 14.46
CA ILE A 380 -4.52 -13.72 15.28
C ILE A 380 -5.68 -12.71 15.43
N PHE A 381 -5.39 -11.41 15.53
CA PHE A 381 -6.43 -10.38 15.57
C PHE A 381 -7.24 -10.32 14.27
N VAL A 382 -6.65 -10.63 13.13
CA VAL A 382 -7.36 -10.77 11.85
C VAL A 382 -8.32 -11.96 11.90
N VAL A 383 -7.89 -13.10 12.46
CA VAL A 383 -8.74 -14.29 12.64
C VAL A 383 -9.89 -13.99 13.60
N ILE A 384 -9.60 -13.37 14.76
CA ILE A 384 -10.62 -13.00 15.74
C ILE A 384 -11.64 -12.04 15.11
N SER A 385 -11.17 -11.04 14.37
CA SER A 385 -12.05 -10.08 13.70
C SER A 385 -12.98 -10.75 12.68
N ALA A 386 -12.45 -11.73 11.95
CA ALA A 386 -13.26 -12.53 11.03
C ALA A 386 -14.36 -13.30 11.77
N TYR A 387 -14.01 -13.93 12.90
CA TYR A 387 -14.97 -14.66 13.71
C TYR A 387 -16.09 -13.74 14.26
N MET A 388 -15.76 -12.53 14.65
CA MET A 388 -16.70 -11.54 15.19
C MET A 388 -17.73 -11.04 14.17
N LEU A 389 -17.42 -11.06 12.88
CA LEU A 389 -18.35 -10.60 11.84
C LEU A 389 -19.68 -11.37 11.90
N PRO A 390 -20.83 -10.69 11.91
CA PRO A 390 -22.13 -11.35 11.91
C PRO A 390 -22.33 -12.15 10.62
N LYS A 391 -23.15 -13.21 10.71
CA LYS A 391 -23.60 -13.93 9.50
C LYS A 391 -24.51 -13.00 8.71
N ILE A 392 -24.18 -12.73 7.45
CA ILE A 392 -25.12 -12.05 6.54
C ILE A 392 -26.22 -13.03 6.22
N LYS A 393 -27.47 -12.66 6.48
CA LYS A 393 -28.60 -13.35 5.88
C LYS A 393 -28.51 -13.10 4.36
N ASP A 394 -28.23 -14.14 3.60
CA ASP A 394 -28.13 -14.06 2.14
C ASP A 394 -29.52 -13.65 1.56
N ASN A 395 -29.77 -12.37 1.48
CA ASN A 395 -30.77 -11.82 0.57
C ASN A 395 -30.11 -11.69 -0.83
N LYS A 396 -29.60 -12.77 -1.37
CA LYS A 396 -29.28 -12.81 -2.80
C LYS A 396 -30.64 -12.82 -3.53
N PRO A 397 -30.91 -11.85 -4.43
CA PRO A 397 -31.84 -12.12 -5.49
C PRO A 397 -31.23 -13.31 -6.25
N GLU A 398 -31.98 -14.41 -6.36
CA GLU A 398 -31.61 -15.54 -7.20
C GLU A 398 -31.25 -14.99 -8.57
N LEU A 399 -29.95 -15.08 -8.94
CA LEU A 399 -29.55 -14.92 -10.33
C LEU A 399 -30.24 -16.04 -11.11
N LYS A 400 -31.39 -15.74 -11.68
CA LYS A 400 -31.98 -16.57 -12.73
C LYS A 400 -30.95 -16.64 -13.85
N ILE A 401 -30.29 -17.79 -13.92
CA ILE A 401 -29.47 -18.18 -15.06
C ILE A 401 -30.44 -18.32 -16.22
N ALA A 402 -30.44 -17.38 -17.14
CA ALA A 402 -31.06 -17.50 -18.45
C ALA A 402 -29.96 -17.82 -19.46
#